data_7013ac743e08467cc079d1c16ce4c207
#
_entry.id   7013ac743e08467cc079d1c16ce4c207
#
_cell.length_a   1.000
_cell.length_b   1.000
_cell.length_c   1.000
_cell.angle_alpha   90.00
_cell.angle_beta   90.00
_cell.angle_gamma   90.00
#
_symmetry.space_group_name_H-M   'P 1'
#
loop_
_entity.id
_entity.type
_entity.pdbx_description
1 polymer ?
#
loop_
_entity_poly.entity_id
_entity_poly.type
_entity_poly.pdbx_seq_one_letter_code
_entity_poly.pdbx_strand_id
1 'polypeptide(L)'
;APAHFEEAAEILTGIFAPFTLPEEAIDTERKRIKAEIREEDEESSLNYFTKQIAWKDTSLERTITGKKKTLNKIRRKQLCAFQKKVLAANNIFFYISGNYPESSLSVLTRLLEPYSFSFLKEERENIAPVPKRFGQRKPKIYVKNSKKTCVCFSVDIDASRYTLAEKNLLFDILFEGEFCKIHQELSEKKGYVYSYDPCFQHYNNIGQMTLVYEVLPKHLYDSVETVIEVLKSMKEGITDELSYVLPHYIDNAGFLLDDTEEFNWVRAYEGHILDVYYKDIEERTESYRSVTTERMTQICREVFRQSNILLTIKGKKKKVDKERLSKILCTLD
;
A
#
# COMPACT_ATOMS: atom_id res chain seq x y z
N ALA A 1 -23.15 -3.38 -18.63
CA ALA A 1 -24.21 -2.45 -19.08
C ALA A 1 -25.37 -2.53 -18.07
N PRO A 2 -26.15 -1.44 -17.83
CA PRO A 2 -27.27 -1.40 -16.89
C PRO A 2 -28.29 -2.53 -17.10
N ALA A 3 -28.52 -2.94 -18.36
CA ALA A 3 -29.42 -4.03 -18.75
C ALA A 3 -29.04 -5.41 -18.18
N HIS A 4 -27.78 -5.61 -17.78
CA HIS A 4 -27.27 -6.87 -17.21
C HIS A 4 -26.95 -6.76 -15.72
N PHE A 5 -27.45 -5.72 -15.05
CA PHE A 5 -27.14 -5.51 -13.63
C PHE A 5 -27.63 -6.67 -12.76
N GLU A 6 -28.85 -7.13 -12.97
CA GLU A 6 -29.43 -8.22 -12.19
C GLU A 6 -28.66 -9.53 -12.38
N GLU A 7 -28.34 -9.89 -13.62
CA GLU A 7 -27.54 -11.09 -13.95
C GLU A 7 -26.15 -11.03 -13.29
N ALA A 8 -25.48 -9.87 -13.38
CA ALA A 8 -24.18 -9.66 -12.72
C ALA A 8 -24.29 -9.72 -11.20
N ALA A 9 -25.34 -9.15 -10.62
CA ALA A 9 -25.61 -9.19 -9.19
C ALA A 9 -25.91 -10.62 -8.69
N GLU A 10 -26.63 -11.43 -9.47
CA GLU A 10 -26.85 -12.87 -9.18
C GLU A 10 -25.55 -13.65 -9.12
N ILE A 11 -24.66 -13.45 -10.11
CA ILE A 11 -23.34 -14.08 -10.13
C ILE A 11 -22.52 -13.65 -8.90
N LEU A 12 -22.46 -12.37 -8.62
CA LEU A 12 -21.72 -11.82 -7.48
C LEU A 12 -22.24 -12.34 -6.14
N THR A 13 -23.55 -12.31 -5.93
CA THR A 13 -24.17 -12.78 -4.68
C THR A 13 -24.06 -14.29 -4.50
N GLY A 14 -23.76 -15.05 -5.56
CA GLY A 14 -23.47 -16.48 -5.49
C GLY A 14 -22.30 -16.83 -4.56
N ILE A 15 -21.39 -15.90 -4.26
CA ILE A 15 -20.29 -16.11 -3.29
C ILE A 15 -20.80 -16.34 -1.85
N PHE A 16 -22.02 -15.90 -1.53
CA PHE A 16 -22.64 -16.08 -0.21
C PHE A 16 -23.25 -17.47 -0.03
N ALA A 17 -23.42 -18.24 -1.13
CA ALA A 17 -23.91 -19.59 -1.05
C ALA A 17 -22.99 -20.47 -0.18
N PRO A 18 -23.54 -21.46 0.54
CA PRO A 18 -22.73 -22.39 1.32
C PRO A 18 -21.64 -23.05 0.47
N PHE A 19 -20.45 -23.14 1.01
CA PHE A 19 -19.32 -23.75 0.32
C PHE A 19 -19.56 -25.25 0.06
N THR A 20 -19.79 -25.61 -1.19
CA THR A 20 -20.16 -26.98 -1.63
C THR A 20 -19.11 -27.66 -2.49
N LEU A 21 -17.97 -27.01 -2.78
CA LEU A 21 -16.94 -27.55 -3.65
C LEU A 21 -16.41 -28.91 -3.15
N PRO A 22 -16.19 -29.91 -4.07
CA PRO A 22 -15.62 -31.19 -3.71
C PRO A 22 -14.14 -31.06 -3.32
N GLU A 23 -13.61 -32.07 -2.61
CA GLU A 23 -12.19 -32.08 -2.20
C GLU A 23 -11.23 -32.01 -3.40
N GLU A 24 -11.60 -32.58 -4.52
CA GLU A 24 -10.79 -32.53 -5.76
C GLU A 24 -10.62 -31.11 -6.29
N ALA A 25 -11.66 -30.26 -6.20
CA ALA A 25 -11.57 -28.85 -6.56
C ALA A 25 -10.63 -28.10 -5.60
N ILE A 26 -10.71 -28.40 -4.30
CA ILE A 26 -9.81 -27.84 -3.29
C ILE A 26 -8.36 -28.27 -3.55
N ASP A 27 -8.14 -29.52 -3.94
CA ASP A 27 -6.80 -30.02 -4.27
C ASP A 27 -6.24 -29.40 -5.55
N THR A 28 -7.09 -29.15 -6.53
CA THR A 28 -6.71 -28.46 -7.77
C THR A 28 -6.28 -27.01 -7.46
N GLU A 29 -7.09 -26.30 -6.69
CA GLU A 29 -6.76 -24.92 -6.31
C GLU A 29 -5.50 -24.85 -5.41
N ARG A 30 -5.33 -25.82 -4.52
CA ARG A 30 -4.09 -25.94 -3.71
C ARG A 30 -2.84 -26.11 -4.58
N LYS A 31 -2.94 -26.88 -5.69
CA LYS A 31 -1.81 -27.04 -6.63
C LYS A 31 -1.52 -25.73 -7.37
N ARG A 32 -2.58 -25.00 -7.77
CA ARG A 32 -2.47 -23.69 -8.44
C ARG A 32 -1.78 -22.66 -7.54
N ILE A 33 -2.26 -22.47 -6.30
CA ILE A 33 -1.64 -21.53 -5.34
C ILE A 33 -0.19 -21.94 -5.03
N LYS A 34 0.14 -23.26 -4.98
CA LYS A 34 1.54 -23.69 -4.80
C LYS A 34 2.44 -23.35 -5.99
N ALA A 35 1.89 -23.32 -7.20
CA ALA A 35 2.62 -22.89 -8.39
C ALA A 35 2.86 -21.36 -8.32
N GLU A 36 1.83 -20.60 -8.03
CA GLU A 36 1.88 -19.16 -7.80
C GLU A 36 2.95 -18.78 -6.76
N ILE A 37 2.92 -19.39 -5.56
CA ILE A 37 3.96 -19.18 -4.51
C ILE A 37 5.39 -19.46 -5.02
N ARG A 38 5.55 -20.34 -6.04
CA ARG A 38 6.88 -20.64 -6.61
C ARG A 38 7.29 -19.64 -7.66
N GLU A 39 6.33 -19.17 -8.46
CA GLU A 39 6.56 -18.23 -9.57
C GLU A 39 6.86 -16.84 -9.04
N GLU A 40 6.09 -16.37 -8.08
CA GLU A 40 6.30 -15.05 -7.46
C GLU A 40 7.57 -14.98 -6.62
N ASP A 41 8.02 -16.10 -6.04
CA ASP A 41 9.18 -16.18 -5.13
C ASP A 41 9.27 -15.00 -4.14
N GLU A 42 8.11 -14.58 -3.63
CA GLU A 42 7.97 -13.42 -2.74
C GLU A 42 8.98 -13.46 -1.60
N GLU A 43 9.22 -14.66 -1.03
CA GLU A 43 10.15 -14.85 0.10
C GLU A 43 11.61 -14.48 -0.25
N SER A 44 11.98 -14.48 -1.54
CA SER A 44 13.31 -14.05 -1.98
C SER A 44 13.41 -12.55 -2.17
N SER A 45 12.29 -11.84 -2.31
CA SER A 45 12.25 -10.41 -2.61
C SER A 45 12.82 -9.54 -1.47
N LEU A 46 13.24 -8.31 -1.81
CA LEU A 46 13.66 -7.33 -0.81
C LEU A 46 12.44 -6.77 -0.07
N ASN A 47 11.31 -6.62 -0.76
CA ASN A 47 10.04 -6.18 -0.18
C ASN A 47 9.61 -7.13 0.94
N TYR A 48 9.64 -8.44 0.73
CA TYR A 48 9.34 -9.41 1.78
C TYR A 48 10.32 -9.32 2.95
N PHE A 49 11.61 -9.21 2.69
CA PHE A 49 12.61 -9.04 3.75
C PHE A 49 12.37 -7.77 4.57
N THR A 50 12.02 -6.66 3.91
CA THR A 50 11.67 -5.40 4.57
C THR A 50 10.41 -5.56 5.40
N LYS A 51 9.37 -6.17 4.85
CA LYS A 51 8.10 -6.45 5.50
C LYS A 51 8.27 -7.27 6.79
N GLN A 52 9.11 -8.31 6.75
CA GLN A 52 9.43 -9.14 7.92
C GLN A 52 10.08 -8.34 9.06
N ILE A 53 10.75 -7.26 8.75
CA ILE A 53 11.40 -6.39 9.74
C ILE A 53 10.45 -5.27 10.16
N ALA A 54 9.82 -4.62 9.19
CA ALA A 54 8.94 -3.49 9.43
C ALA A 54 7.72 -3.87 10.28
N TRP A 55 7.10 -5.00 9.95
CA TRP A 55 5.84 -5.47 10.55
C TRP A 55 6.02 -6.68 11.48
N LYS A 56 7.23 -6.85 11.99
CA LYS A 56 7.57 -8.00 12.84
C LYS A 56 6.58 -8.18 13.98
N ASP A 57 6.15 -9.43 14.19
CA ASP A 57 5.19 -9.85 15.21
C ASP A 57 3.76 -9.29 15.04
N THR A 58 3.43 -8.81 13.84
CA THR A 58 2.09 -8.31 13.50
C THR A 58 1.43 -9.15 12.40
N SER A 59 0.13 -8.93 12.14
CA SER A 59 -0.58 -9.61 11.05
C SER A 59 -0.02 -9.24 9.67
N LEU A 60 0.49 -8.02 9.51
CA LEU A 60 1.06 -7.49 8.28
C LEU A 60 2.44 -8.08 7.92
N GLU A 61 3.09 -8.80 8.83
CA GLU A 61 4.31 -9.57 8.55
C GLU A 61 4.07 -10.69 7.52
N ARG A 62 2.85 -11.19 7.42
CA ARG A 62 2.54 -12.37 6.62
C ARG A 62 2.50 -12.06 5.13
N THR A 63 2.87 -13.05 4.30
CA THR A 63 2.64 -13.01 2.86
C THR A 63 1.14 -13.11 2.56
N ILE A 64 0.68 -12.48 1.46
CA ILE A 64 -0.71 -12.56 1.02
C ILE A 64 -1.02 -13.97 0.53
N THR A 65 -0.14 -14.54 -0.29
CA THR A 65 -0.26 -15.91 -0.83
C THR A 65 -0.06 -17.00 0.23
N GLY A 66 0.44 -16.64 1.41
CA GLY A 66 0.69 -17.58 2.50
C GLY A 66 1.94 -18.43 2.29
N LYS A 67 1.98 -19.59 2.94
CA LYS A 67 3.11 -20.53 2.87
C LYS A 67 2.65 -21.93 2.49
N LYS A 68 3.43 -22.64 1.67
CA LYS A 68 3.15 -24.03 1.26
C LYS A 68 2.83 -24.95 2.45
N LYS A 69 3.51 -24.76 3.60
CA LYS A 69 3.29 -25.55 4.82
C LYS A 69 1.90 -25.32 5.42
N THR A 70 1.42 -24.07 5.45
CA THR A 70 0.07 -23.73 5.94
C THR A 70 -1.00 -24.15 4.97
N LEU A 71 -0.79 -23.91 3.67
CA LEU A 71 -1.71 -24.32 2.60
C LEU A 71 -2.00 -25.81 2.60
N ASN A 72 -0.98 -26.65 2.86
CA ASN A 72 -1.15 -28.12 2.97
C ASN A 72 -2.07 -28.57 4.12
N LYS A 73 -2.28 -27.72 5.12
CA LYS A 73 -3.11 -28.03 6.30
C LYS A 73 -4.57 -27.59 6.15
N ILE A 74 -4.87 -26.76 5.16
CA ILE A 74 -6.23 -26.25 4.93
C ILE A 74 -7.10 -27.40 4.43
N ARG A 75 -8.27 -27.57 5.04
CA ARG A 75 -9.29 -28.56 4.72
C ARG A 75 -10.64 -27.88 4.51
N ARG A 76 -11.58 -28.54 3.85
CA ARG A 76 -12.93 -28.05 3.59
C ARG A 76 -13.60 -27.49 4.86
N LYS A 77 -13.52 -28.20 5.99
CA LYS A 77 -14.10 -27.71 7.27
C LYS A 77 -13.60 -26.35 7.67
N GLN A 78 -12.31 -26.07 7.45
CA GLN A 78 -11.70 -24.77 7.77
C GLN A 78 -12.14 -23.69 6.79
N LEU A 79 -12.29 -24.01 5.50
CA LEU A 79 -12.83 -23.08 4.50
C LEU A 79 -14.28 -22.71 4.81
N CYS A 80 -15.14 -23.68 5.13
CA CYS A 80 -16.52 -23.41 5.53
C CYS A 80 -16.60 -22.54 6.80
N ALA A 81 -15.76 -22.80 7.79
CA ALA A 81 -15.72 -22.01 9.02
C ALA A 81 -15.22 -20.59 8.76
N PHE A 82 -14.22 -20.44 7.88
CA PHE A 82 -13.71 -19.14 7.47
C PHE A 82 -14.76 -18.34 6.68
N GLN A 83 -15.43 -18.97 5.70
CA GLN A 83 -16.52 -18.35 4.96
C GLN A 83 -17.57 -17.76 5.91
N LYS A 84 -18.08 -18.55 6.85
CA LYS A 84 -19.07 -18.08 7.85
C LYS A 84 -18.56 -16.91 8.69
N LYS A 85 -17.28 -16.87 8.97
CA LYS A 85 -16.65 -15.79 9.75
C LYS A 85 -16.53 -14.50 8.95
N VAL A 86 -16.12 -14.56 7.68
CA VAL A 86 -15.88 -13.37 6.87
C VAL A 86 -17.16 -12.82 6.25
N LEU A 87 -18.11 -13.69 5.93
CA LEU A 87 -19.41 -13.31 5.40
C LEU A 87 -20.40 -12.97 6.53
N ALA A 88 -20.03 -12.08 7.42
CA ALA A 88 -20.91 -11.54 8.44
C ALA A 88 -21.51 -10.21 7.99
N ALA A 89 -22.75 -9.92 8.37
CA ALA A 89 -23.49 -8.74 7.91
C ALA A 89 -22.75 -7.42 8.18
N ASN A 90 -22.10 -7.30 9.34
CA ASN A 90 -21.30 -6.14 9.70
C ASN A 90 -19.82 -6.22 9.23
N ASN A 91 -19.51 -7.10 8.31
CA ASN A 91 -18.18 -7.25 7.67
C ASN A 91 -18.25 -7.20 6.14
N ILE A 92 -19.41 -6.88 5.59
CA ILE A 92 -19.68 -6.83 4.15
C ILE A 92 -20.30 -5.48 3.82
N PHE A 93 -19.82 -4.86 2.78
CA PHE A 93 -20.44 -3.69 2.19
C PHE A 93 -20.42 -3.80 0.67
N PHE A 94 -21.35 -3.14 0.02
CA PHE A 94 -21.43 -3.03 -1.43
C PHE A 94 -21.23 -1.58 -1.84
N TYR A 95 -20.39 -1.38 -2.83
CA TYR A 95 -20.19 -0.11 -3.48
C TYR A 95 -20.65 -0.21 -4.92
N ILE A 96 -21.56 0.65 -5.33
CA ILE A 96 -22.11 0.69 -6.68
C ILE A 96 -21.83 2.07 -7.27
N SER A 97 -21.19 2.13 -8.43
CA SER A 97 -20.93 3.36 -9.16
C SER A 97 -21.25 3.20 -10.64
N GLY A 98 -21.42 4.31 -11.33
CA GLY A 98 -21.69 4.38 -12.76
C GLY A 98 -23.18 4.46 -13.09
N ASN A 99 -23.52 4.12 -14.31
CA ASN A 99 -24.90 4.14 -14.80
C ASN A 99 -25.61 2.82 -14.42
N TYR A 100 -26.22 2.76 -13.27
CA TYR A 100 -26.98 1.61 -12.77
C TYR A 100 -28.48 1.92 -12.66
N PRO A 101 -29.37 0.89 -12.76
CA PRO A 101 -30.80 1.07 -12.62
C PRO A 101 -31.20 1.59 -11.23
N GLU A 102 -32.26 2.38 -11.12
CA GLU A 102 -32.83 2.82 -9.84
C GLU A 102 -33.22 1.62 -8.95
N SER A 103 -33.58 0.49 -9.57
CA SER A 103 -33.93 -0.76 -8.88
C SER A 103 -32.74 -1.51 -8.28
N SER A 104 -31.50 -1.07 -8.48
CA SER A 104 -30.30 -1.82 -8.10
C SER A 104 -30.28 -2.21 -6.62
N LEU A 105 -30.66 -1.30 -5.72
CA LEU A 105 -30.72 -1.59 -4.29
C LEU A 105 -31.78 -2.66 -3.97
N SER A 106 -32.95 -2.58 -4.57
CA SER A 106 -34.02 -3.57 -4.36
C SER A 106 -33.66 -4.94 -4.95
N VAL A 107 -32.97 -4.97 -6.08
CA VAL A 107 -32.45 -6.20 -6.68
C VAL A 107 -31.44 -6.86 -5.74
N LEU A 108 -30.44 -6.12 -5.24
CA LEU A 108 -29.46 -6.66 -4.29
C LEU A 108 -30.13 -7.13 -3.00
N THR A 109 -31.06 -6.36 -2.43
CA THR A 109 -31.79 -6.77 -1.23
C THR A 109 -32.49 -8.11 -1.45
N ARG A 110 -33.26 -8.25 -2.55
CA ARG A 110 -33.93 -9.49 -2.91
C ARG A 110 -32.97 -10.68 -3.08
N LEU A 111 -31.82 -10.48 -3.74
CA LEU A 111 -30.84 -11.52 -3.95
C LEU A 111 -30.12 -11.94 -2.67
N LEU A 112 -30.04 -11.06 -1.68
CA LEU A 112 -29.41 -11.33 -0.39
C LEU A 112 -30.37 -11.93 0.66
N GLU A 113 -31.68 -11.75 0.49
CA GLU A 113 -32.70 -12.30 1.41
C GLU A 113 -32.55 -13.80 1.73
N PRO A 114 -32.20 -14.69 0.75
CA PRO A 114 -32.04 -16.11 1.05
C PRO A 114 -30.90 -16.45 1.98
N TYR A 115 -29.96 -15.53 2.20
CA TYR A 115 -28.75 -15.77 2.98
C TYR A 115 -28.92 -15.28 4.42
N SER A 116 -28.61 -16.16 5.39
CA SER A 116 -28.54 -15.80 6.80
C SER A 116 -27.13 -15.40 7.17
N PHE A 117 -26.92 -14.09 7.37
CA PHE A 117 -25.63 -13.57 7.80
C PHE A 117 -25.52 -13.56 9.33
N SER A 118 -24.39 -14.06 9.84
CA SER A 118 -24.03 -13.87 11.25
C SER A 118 -23.58 -12.43 11.48
N PHE A 119 -23.56 -12.01 12.76
CA PHE A 119 -22.92 -10.76 13.14
C PHE A 119 -21.60 -11.06 13.87
N LEU A 120 -20.56 -10.30 13.57
CA LEU A 120 -19.34 -10.30 14.37
C LEU A 120 -19.65 -9.64 15.71
N LYS A 121 -19.21 -10.27 16.80
CA LYS A 121 -19.43 -9.76 18.18
C LYS A 121 -18.66 -8.48 18.46
N GLU A 122 -17.54 -8.31 17.79
CA GLU A 122 -16.66 -7.14 17.91
C GLU A 122 -16.69 -6.38 16.59
N GLU A 123 -16.99 -5.10 16.66
CA GLU A 123 -16.77 -4.21 15.52
C GLU A 123 -15.27 -4.19 15.22
N ARG A 124 -14.92 -4.42 13.97
CA ARG A 124 -13.54 -4.32 13.52
C ARG A 124 -13.28 -2.88 13.15
N GLU A 125 -12.47 -2.22 13.94
CA GLU A 125 -11.86 -0.99 13.54
C GLU A 125 -10.87 -1.27 12.39
N ASN A 126 -10.89 -0.45 11.35
CA ASN A 126 -9.95 -0.52 10.22
C ASN A 126 -8.58 0.04 10.62
N ILE A 127 -8.04 -0.47 11.73
CA ILE A 127 -6.79 -0.03 12.31
C ILE A 127 -5.72 -1.08 12.05
N ALA A 128 -4.64 -0.67 11.39
CA ALA A 128 -3.47 -1.51 11.22
C ALA A 128 -2.72 -1.69 12.55
N PRO A 129 -2.07 -2.83 12.77
CA PRO A 129 -1.20 -2.99 13.92
C PRO A 129 -0.03 -1.99 13.83
N VAL A 130 0.21 -1.25 14.90
CA VAL A 130 1.35 -0.33 14.97
C VAL A 130 2.66 -1.13 15.10
N PRO A 131 3.65 -0.93 14.22
CA PRO A 131 4.90 -1.67 14.30
C PRO A 131 5.71 -1.27 15.55
N LYS A 132 6.40 -2.24 16.17
CA LYS A 132 7.21 -2.00 17.37
C LYS A 132 8.34 -0.99 17.18
N ARG A 133 8.78 -0.78 15.92
CA ARG A 133 9.81 0.21 15.57
C ARG A 133 9.30 1.64 15.49
N PHE A 134 7.99 1.84 15.45
CA PHE A 134 7.38 3.16 15.34
C PHE A 134 7.78 4.03 16.54
N GLY A 135 8.32 5.21 16.28
CA GLY A 135 8.83 6.12 17.32
C GLY A 135 10.21 5.76 17.90
N GLN A 136 10.96 4.85 17.33
CA GLN A 136 12.34 4.56 17.72
C GLN A 136 13.26 5.76 17.43
N ARG A 137 14.37 5.86 18.17
CA ARG A 137 15.28 7.04 18.15
C ARG A 137 16.45 6.93 17.17
N LYS A 138 16.65 5.78 16.50
CA LYS A 138 17.82 5.55 15.63
C LYS A 138 17.40 4.84 14.35
N PRO A 139 18.05 5.14 13.22
CA PRO A 139 17.80 4.45 11.97
C PRO A 139 18.14 2.95 12.12
N LYS A 140 17.43 2.11 11.39
CA LYS A 140 17.63 0.66 11.39
C LYS A 140 18.16 0.21 10.04
N ILE A 141 19.28 -0.50 10.05
CA ILE A 141 19.95 -1.01 8.85
C ILE A 141 20.05 -2.52 8.92
N TYR A 142 19.44 -3.19 7.96
CA TYR A 142 19.45 -4.64 7.85
C TYR A 142 19.99 -5.08 6.49
N VAL A 143 20.83 -6.12 6.48
CA VAL A 143 21.45 -6.63 5.25
C VAL A 143 21.20 -8.12 5.12
N LYS A 144 20.60 -8.53 3.99
CA LYS A 144 20.43 -9.93 3.55
C LYS A 144 21.46 -10.24 2.47
N ASN A 145 22.10 -11.40 2.54
CA ASN A 145 23.11 -11.79 1.55
C ASN A 145 22.49 -12.06 0.17
N SER A 146 23.07 -11.48 -0.89
CA SER A 146 22.63 -11.64 -2.28
C SER A 146 23.77 -11.36 -3.26
N LYS A 147 23.63 -11.84 -4.51
CA LYS A 147 24.52 -11.50 -5.63
C LYS A 147 24.25 -10.09 -6.17
N LYS A 148 22.97 -9.72 -6.31
CA LYS A 148 22.51 -8.40 -6.71
C LYS A 148 22.49 -7.46 -5.50
N THR A 149 22.71 -6.18 -5.74
CA THR A 149 22.58 -5.15 -4.71
C THR A 149 21.29 -4.39 -4.94
N CYS A 150 20.33 -4.57 -4.02
CA CYS A 150 19.07 -3.86 -4.01
C CYS A 150 18.93 -3.13 -2.66
N VAL A 151 18.33 -1.97 -2.70
CA VAL A 151 18.11 -1.08 -1.55
C VAL A 151 16.63 -0.86 -1.38
N CYS A 152 16.15 -0.86 -0.15
CA CYS A 152 14.80 -0.41 0.19
C CYS A 152 14.87 0.57 1.35
N PHE A 153 14.39 1.76 1.11
CA PHE A 153 14.04 2.72 2.16
C PHE A 153 12.59 2.49 2.57
N SER A 154 12.32 2.62 3.86
CA SER A 154 10.96 2.56 4.40
C SER A 154 10.81 3.65 5.45
N VAL A 155 9.74 4.43 5.33
CA VAL A 155 9.39 5.54 6.20
C VAL A 155 7.95 5.37 6.66
N ASP A 156 7.70 5.48 7.95
CA ASP A 156 6.36 5.39 8.51
C ASP A 156 5.73 6.78 8.66
N ILE A 157 4.41 6.84 8.48
CA ILE A 157 3.61 8.05 8.65
C ILE A 157 2.53 7.76 9.67
N ASP A 158 2.41 8.62 10.68
CA ASP A 158 1.26 8.63 11.57
C ASP A 158 0.06 9.19 10.80
N ALA A 159 -0.75 8.28 10.24
CA ALA A 159 -1.82 8.65 9.31
C ALA A 159 -2.92 9.47 9.99
N SER A 160 -3.02 9.43 11.32
CA SER A 160 -4.00 10.22 12.07
C SER A 160 -3.67 11.71 12.14
N ARG A 161 -2.42 12.11 11.83
CA ARG A 161 -1.94 13.49 11.90
C ARG A 161 -2.04 14.27 10.60
N TYR A 162 -2.25 13.57 9.49
CA TYR A 162 -2.20 14.16 8.15
C TYR A 162 -3.43 13.77 7.34
N THR A 163 -3.94 14.69 6.54
CA THR A 163 -5.04 14.41 5.62
C THR A 163 -4.62 13.41 4.54
N LEU A 164 -5.58 12.81 3.85
CA LEU A 164 -5.27 11.93 2.72
C LEU A 164 -4.57 12.70 1.60
N ALA A 165 -5.02 13.91 1.29
CA ALA A 165 -4.41 14.77 0.29
C ALA A 165 -2.94 15.07 0.62
N GLU A 166 -2.63 15.43 1.87
CA GLU A 166 -1.26 15.67 2.31
C GLU A 166 -0.35 14.44 2.14
N LYS A 167 -0.87 13.25 2.46
CA LYS A 167 -0.13 11.99 2.34
C LYS A 167 0.15 11.63 0.88
N ASN A 168 -0.85 11.74 0.02
CA ASN A 168 -0.72 11.44 -1.41
C ASN A 168 0.24 12.42 -2.08
N LEU A 169 0.07 13.71 -1.85
CA LEU A 169 0.96 14.73 -2.41
C LEU A 169 2.42 14.55 -1.96
N LEU A 170 2.65 14.18 -0.70
CA LEU A 170 4.00 13.87 -0.22
C LEU A 170 4.63 12.70 -0.98
N PHE A 171 3.85 11.66 -1.24
CA PHE A 171 4.31 10.50 -2.00
C PHE A 171 4.61 10.87 -3.45
N ASP A 172 3.72 11.58 -4.11
CA ASP A 172 3.86 11.93 -5.53
C ASP A 172 5.04 12.88 -5.77
N ILE A 173 5.22 13.89 -4.93
CA ILE A 173 6.39 14.80 -5.01
C ILE A 173 7.71 14.01 -4.97
N LEU A 174 7.76 12.94 -4.19
CA LEU A 174 8.97 12.12 -4.07
C LEU A 174 9.15 11.13 -5.20
N PHE A 175 8.06 10.47 -5.64
CA PHE A 175 8.17 9.19 -6.34
C PHE A 175 7.42 9.13 -7.67
N GLU A 176 6.41 9.97 -7.92
CA GLU A 176 5.55 9.84 -9.09
C GLU A 176 5.96 10.78 -10.23
N GLY A 177 6.01 10.19 -11.44
CA GLY A 177 6.30 10.91 -12.67
C GLY A 177 7.77 11.27 -12.87
N GLU A 178 8.04 11.84 -14.04
CA GLU A 178 9.42 12.19 -14.47
C GLU A 178 10.00 13.38 -13.70
N PHE A 179 9.15 14.22 -13.12
CA PHE A 179 9.56 15.42 -12.38
C PHE A 179 9.75 15.17 -10.88
N CYS A 180 9.44 13.96 -10.39
CA CYS A 180 9.62 13.65 -8.97
C CYS A 180 11.11 13.72 -8.56
N LYS A 181 11.35 14.13 -7.33
CA LYS A 181 12.70 14.35 -6.80
C LYS A 181 13.61 13.13 -6.93
N ILE A 182 13.10 11.95 -6.66
CA ILE A 182 13.90 10.71 -6.71
C ILE A 182 14.31 10.38 -8.14
N HIS A 183 13.40 10.52 -9.11
CA HIS A 183 13.74 10.30 -10.52
C HIS A 183 14.83 11.25 -11.00
N GLN A 184 14.63 12.53 -10.76
CA GLN A 184 15.57 13.57 -11.18
C GLN A 184 16.98 13.35 -10.61
N GLU A 185 17.09 12.97 -9.33
CA GLU A 185 18.40 12.85 -8.70
C GLU A 185 19.06 11.49 -8.93
N LEU A 186 18.34 10.37 -8.79
CA LEU A 186 18.93 9.04 -8.92
C LEU A 186 19.10 8.58 -10.37
N SER A 187 18.14 8.88 -11.25
CA SER A 187 18.11 8.42 -12.64
C SER A 187 18.73 9.45 -13.57
N GLU A 188 18.13 10.64 -13.68
CA GLU A 188 18.55 11.62 -14.68
C GLU A 188 19.94 12.22 -14.40
N LYS A 189 20.18 12.73 -13.21
CA LYS A 189 21.43 13.42 -12.90
C LYS A 189 22.59 12.47 -12.61
N LYS A 190 22.34 11.39 -11.88
CA LYS A 190 23.40 10.48 -11.41
C LYS A 190 23.54 9.20 -12.24
N GLY A 191 22.47 8.76 -12.92
CA GLY A 191 22.47 7.51 -13.68
C GLY A 191 22.74 6.27 -12.83
N TYR A 192 22.42 6.31 -11.53
CA TYR A 192 22.67 5.19 -10.62
C TYR A 192 21.62 4.10 -10.73
N VAL A 193 20.39 4.48 -11.10
CA VAL A 193 19.22 3.62 -11.10
C VAL A 193 18.46 3.81 -12.40
N TYR A 194 18.16 2.70 -13.08
CA TYR A 194 17.33 2.72 -14.29
C TYR A 194 15.83 2.74 -13.96
N SER A 195 15.44 1.96 -12.94
CA SER A 195 14.06 1.89 -12.47
C SER A 195 14.03 1.71 -10.97
N TYR A 196 12.98 2.19 -10.36
CA TYR A 196 12.69 2.02 -8.94
C TYR A 196 11.22 1.67 -8.76
N ASP A 197 10.89 1.09 -7.62
CA ASP A 197 9.55 0.63 -7.27
C ASP A 197 9.13 1.32 -5.97
N PRO A 198 8.38 2.44 -6.05
CA PRO A 198 7.82 3.08 -4.89
C PRO A 198 6.49 2.42 -4.52
N CYS A 199 6.16 2.42 -3.24
CA CYS A 199 4.88 1.92 -2.78
C CYS A 199 4.43 2.70 -1.55
N PHE A 200 3.17 3.08 -1.52
CA PHE A 200 2.55 3.66 -0.34
C PHE A 200 1.44 2.75 0.17
N GLN A 201 1.67 2.12 1.30
CA GLN A 201 0.65 1.35 2.01
C GLN A 201 -0.09 2.27 2.97
N HIS A 202 -1.36 2.49 2.70
CA HIS A 202 -2.24 3.32 3.53
C HIS A 202 -3.08 2.44 4.45
N TYR A 203 -3.16 2.86 5.71
CA TYR A 203 -4.13 2.40 6.69
C TYR A 203 -4.72 3.62 7.40
N ASN A 204 -5.82 3.43 8.10
CA ASN A 204 -6.49 4.53 8.81
C ASN A 204 -5.56 5.24 9.81
N ASN A 205 -4.78 4.49 10.56
CA ASN A 205 -3.92 4.99 11.64
C ASN A 205 -2.44 5.12 11.27
N ILE A 206 -1.97 4.44 10.25
CA ILE A 206 -0.56 4.43 9.85
C ILE A 206 -0.42 4.30 8.34
N GLY A 207 0.55 5.01 7.78
CA GLY A 207 1.04 4.81 6.42
C GLY A 207 2.49 4.35 6.42
N GLN A 208 2.89 3.65 5.36
CA GLN A 208 4.28 3.27 5.12
C GLN A 208 4.65 3.54 3.68
N MET A 209 5.58 4.46 3.46
CA MET A 209 6.19 4.67 2.15
C MET A 209 7.43 3.80 2.03
N THR A 210 7.59 3.14 0.91
CA THR A 210 8.80 2.38 0.57
C THR A 210 9.31 2.79 -0.81
N LEU A 211 10.63 2.78 -0.95
CA LEU A 211 11.33 2.98 -2.22
C LEU A 211 12.30 1.83 -2.41
N VAL A 212 12.10 1.02 -3.43
CA VAL A 212 12.97 -0.11 -3.76
C VAL A 212 13.67 0.13 -5.08
N TYR A 213 14.99 -0.11 -5.15
CA TYR A 213 15.76 -0.05 -6.39
C TYR A 213 16.93 -1.00 -6.40
N GLU A 214 17.36 -1.40 -7.60
CA GLU A 214 18.59 -2.14 -7.84
C GLU A 214 19.71 -1.16 -8.23
N VAL A 215 20.90 -1.34 -7.69
CA VAL A 215 22.06 -0.48 -7.94
C VAL A 215 23.33 -1.29 -8.07
N LEU A 216 24.29 -0.82 -8.87
CA LEU A 216 25.61 -1.43 -8.91
C LEU A 216 26.30 -1.32 -7.54
N PRO A 217 27.02 -2.37 -7.07
CA PRO A 217 27.65 -2.35 -5.74
C PRO A 217 28.56 -1.15 -5.47
N LYS A 218 29.20 -0.61 -6.51
CA LYS A 218 30.10 0.57 -6.42
C LYS A 218 29.34 1.86 -6.11
N HIS A 219 28.04 1.95 -6.46
CA HIS A 219 27.19 3.12 -6.26
C HIS A 219 26.25 3.00 -5.05
N LEU A 220 26.38 1.92 -4.25
CA LEU A 220 25.50 1.68 -3.11
C LEU A 220 25.45 2.89 -2.14
N TYR A 221 26.60 3.38 -1.72
CA TYR A 221 26.65 4.46 -0.72
C TYR A 221 26.22 5.79 -1.31
N ASP A 222 26.68 6.08 -2.52
CA ASP A 222 26.36 7.33 -3.21
C ASP A 222 24.86 7.42 -3.52
N SER A 223 24.21 6.30 -3.90
CA SER A 223 22.76 6.27 -4.11
C SER A 223 21.97 6.47 -2.81
N VAL A 224 22.44 5.89 -1.70
CA VAL A 224 21.82 6.10 -0.38
C VAL A 224 21.98 7.56 0.06
N GLU A 225 23.17 8.14 -0.13
CA GLU A 225 23.44 9.54 0.16
C GLU A 225 22.55 10.47 -0.66
N THR A 226 22.41 10.19 -1.97
CA THR A 226 21.51 10.97 -2.85
C THR A 226 20.05 10.96 -2.34
N VAL A 227 19.53 9.81 -1.92
CA VAL A 227 18.17 9.76 -1.33
C VAL A 227 18.09 10.63 -0.08
N ILE A 228 19.08 10.56 0.79
CA ILE A 228 19.10 11.39 2.01
C ILE A 228 19.19 12.88 1.67
N GLU A 229 19.97 13.27 0.66
CA GLU A 229 20.04 14.66 0.18
C GLU A 229 18.69 15.15 -0.35
N VAL A 230 17.97 14.31 -1.09
CA VAL A 230 16.59 14.61 -1.54
C VAL A 230 15.68 14.85 -0.33
N LEU A 231 15.68 13.95 0.65
CA LEU A 231 14.84 14.11 1.85
C LEU A 231 15.20 15.38 2.65
N LYS A 232 16.49 15.73 2.71
CA LYS A 232 16.95 16.99 3.32
C LYS A 232 16.43 18.22 2.59
N SER A 233 16.58 18.26 1.27
CA SER A 233 16.13 19.38 0.45
C SER A 233 14.63 19.65 0.64
N MET A 234 13.82 18.59 0.78
CA MET A 234 12.39 18.73 1.05
C MET A 234 12.10 19.31 2.45
N LYS A 235 12.96 19.07 3.43
CA LYS A 235 12.84 19.69 4.78
C LYS A 235 13.21 21.17 4.77
N GLU A 236 14.07 21.60 3.84
CA GLU A 236 14.45 23.00 3.67
C GLU A 236 13.34 23.80 3.03
N GLY A 237 12.66 23.24 2.04
CA GLY A 237 11.51 23.87 1.40
C GLY A 237 11.02 23.09 0.20
N ILE A 238 9.70 23.10 0.02
CA ILE A 238 9.00 22.66 -1.19
C ILE A 238 8.57 23.93 -1.91
N THR A 239 8.99 24.13 -3.16
CA THR A 239 8.66 25.32 -3.95
C THR A 239 7.82 24.95 -5.16
N ASP A 240 8.47 24.46 -6.20
CA ASP A 240 7.83 24.19 -7.49
C ASP A 240 7.23 22.77 -7.56
N GLU A 241 7.67 21.86 -6.71
CA GLU A 241 7.28 20.45 -6.78
C GLU A 241 5.78 20.24 -6.60
N LEU A 242 5.15 21.01 -5.70
CA LEU A 242 3.72 20.95 -5.49
C LEU A 242 2.95 21.38 -6.74
N SER A 243 3.47 22.35 -7.51
CA SER A 243 2.85 22.82 -8.74
C SER A 243 2.84 21.76 -9.87
N TYR A 244 3.75 20.77 -9.82
CA TYR A 244 3.77 19.69 -10.80
C TYR A 244 2.79 18.57 -10.47
N VAL A 245 2.53 18.31 -9.18
CA VAL A 245 1.66 17.20 -8.77
C VAL A 245 0.20 17.60 -8.55
N LEU A 246 -0.07 18.84 -8.15
CA LEU A 246 -1.43 19.33 -7.92
C LEU A 246 -2.34 19.22 -9.15
N PRO A 247 -1.91 19.53 -10.40
CA PRO A 247 -2.75 19.39 -11.58
C PRO A 247 -3.29 17.96 -11.77
N HIS A 248 -2.55 16.94 -11.34
CA HIS A 248 -3.02 15.55 -11.38
C HIS A 248 -4.32 15.36 -10.58
N TYR A 249 -4.45 16.01 -9.44
CA TYR A 249 -5.63 15.92 -8.57
C TYR A 249 -6.71 16.96 -8.84
N ILE A 250 -6.36 18.09 -9.46
CA ILE A 250 -7.25 19.23 -9.67
C ILE A 250 -7.78 19.23 -11.10
N ASP A 251 -6.88 19.30 -12.09
CA ASP A 251 -7.24 19.44 -13.49
C ASP A 251 -7.72 18.11 -14.07
N ASN A 252 -7.14 17.00 -13.62
CA ASN A 252 -7.48 15.66 -14.06
C ASN A 252 -8.55 14.99 -13.19
N ALA A 253 -9.11 15.68 -12.18
CA ALA A 253 -10.14 15.13 -11.32
C ALA A 253 -11.35 14.57 -12.08
N GLY A 254 -11.69 15.19 -13.22
CA GLY A 254 -12.74 14.73 -14.11
C GLY A 254 -12.48 13.36 -14.74
N PHE A 255 -11.23 13.01 -15.02
CA PHE A 255 -10.87 11.70 -15.60
C PHE A 255 -11.18 10.53 -14.66
N LEU A 256 -11.14 10.75 -13.37
CA LEU A 256 -11.59 9.74 -12.40
C LEU A 256 -13.07 9.40 -12.59
N LEU A 257 -13.91 10.34 -13.07
CA LEU A 257 -15.32 10.10 -13.35
C LEU A 257 -15.54 9.32 -14.66
N ASP A 258 -14.59 9.35 -15.58
CA ASP A 258 -14.66 8.64 -16.85
C ASP A 258 -14.35 7.14 -16.68
N ASP A 259 -13.56 6.76 -15.67
CA ASP A 259 -13.30 5.38 -15.30
C ASP A 259 -14.15 4.93 -14.11
N THR A 260 -15.24 4.24 -14.41
CA THR A 260 -16.20 3.79 -13.40
C THR A 260 -15.59 2.79 -12.42
N GLU A 261 -14.66 1.96 -12.84
CA GLU A 261 -14.00 0.96 -11.99
C GLU A 261 -13.03 1.65 -11.03
N GLU A 262 -12.19 2.53 -11.55
CA GLU A 262 -11.25 3.30 -10.73
C GLU A 262 -11.99 4.22 -9.74
N PHE A 263 -13.02 4.93 -10.20
CA PHE A 263 -13.87 5.73 -9.32
C PHE A 263 -14.48 4.91 -8.19
N ASN A 264 -15.03 3.73 -8.52
CA ASN A 264 -15.61 2.83 -7.53
C ASN A 264 -14.56 2.41 -6.49
N TRP A 265 -13.39 1.97 -6.96
CA TRP A 265 -12.29 1.54 -6.09
C TRP A 265 -11.80 2.67 -5.17
N VAL A 266 -11.49 3.82 -5.74
CA VAL A 266 -11.00 4.99 -4.98
C VAL A 266 -12.00 5.38 -3.90
N ARG A 267 -13.30 5.52 -4.25
CA ARG A 267 -14.34 5.94 -3.31
C ARG A 267 -14.60 4.90 -2.22
N ALA A 268 -14.60 3.62 -2.58
CA ALA A 268 -14.78 2.53 -1.62
C ALA A 268 -13.58 2.45 -0.66
N TYR A 269 -12.37 2.57 -1.19
CA TYR A 269 -11.14 2.50 -0.40
C TYR A 269 -10.99 3.71 0.54
N GLU A 270 -11.10 4.93 -0.01
CA GLU A 270 -11.01 6.17 0.78
C GLU A 270 -12.08 6.18 1.88
N GLY A 271 -13.35 5.91 1.53
CA GLY A 271 -14.46 5.95 2.47
C GLY A 271 -14.42 4.82 3.49
N HIS A 272 -14.33 3.57 3.02
CA HIS A 272 -14.54 2.43 3.91
C HIS A 272 -13.27 1.92 4.61
N ILE A 273 -12.12 2.04 3.96
CA ILE A 273 -10.85 1.56 4.53
C ILE A 273 -10.12 2.68 5.27
N LEU A 274 -10.08 3.89 4.69
CA LEU A 274 -9.35 5.02 5.28
C LEU A 274 -10.24 5.93 6.13
N ASP A 275 -11.55 5.72 6.13
CA ASP A 275 -12.54 6.54 6.85
C ASP A 275 -12.53 8.02 6.41
N VAL A 276 -12.30 8.24 5.11
CA VAL A 276 -12.25 9.56 4.48
C VAL A 276 -13.40 9.68 3.49
N TYR A 277 -14.42 10.45 3.84
CA TYR A 277 -15.61 10.64 3.03
C TYR A 277 -15.63 12.04 2.42
N TYR A 278 -15.86 12.10 1.12
CA TYR A 278 -16.12 13.34 0.40
C TYR A 278 -17.55 13.29 -0.15
N LYS A 279 -18.26 14.40 -0.06
CA LYS A 279 -19.63 14.52 -0.60
C LYS A 279 -19.62 14.25 -2.11
N ASP A 280 -18.68 14.90 -2.81
CA ASP A 280 -18.54 14.83 -4.26
C ASP A 280 -17.07 14.96 -4.67
N ILE A 281 -16.83 14.96 -5.97
CA ILE A 281 -15.47 15.10 -6.53
C ILE A 281 -14.88 16.49 -6.28
N GLU A 282 -15.71 17.52 -6.20
CA GLU A 282 -15.25 18.89 -5.96
C GLU A 282 -14.72 19.05 -4.53
N GLU A 283 -15.42 18.51 -3.53
CA GLU A 283 -14.92 18.51 -2.14
C GLU A 283 -13.60 17.74 -2.04
N ARG A 284 -13.47 16.60 -2.73
CA ARG A 284 -12.22 15.86 -2.82
C ARG A 284 -11.12 16.71 -3.44
N THR A 285 -11.40 17.36 -4.56
CA THR A 285 -10.46 18.22 -5.28
C THR A 285 -10.01 19.40 -4.41
N GLU A 286 -10.96 20.03 -3.68
CA GLU A 286 -10.65 21.13 -2.79
C GLU A 286 -9.74 20.71 -1.63
N SER A 287 -9.85 19.47 -1.16
CA SER A 287 -8.93 18.95 -0.13
C SER A 287 -7.46 18.94 -0.60
N TYR A 288 -7.21 18.70 -1.88
CA TYR A 288 -5.87 18.80 -2.46
C TYR A 288 -5.45 20.26 -2.71
N ARG A 289 -6.37 21.09 -3.25
CA ARG A 289 -6.11 22.52 -3.53
C ARG A 289 -5.74 23.31 -2.27
N SER A 290 -6.27 22.89 -1.13
CA SER A 290 -6.00 23.56 0.16
C SER A 290 -4.61 23.30 0.74
N VAL A 291 -3.85 22.34 0.19
CA VAL A 291 -2.51 22.01 0.69
C VAL A 291 -1.49 23.04 0.20
N THR A 292 -0.73 23.62 1.12
CA THR A 292 0.28 24.64 0.81
C THR A 292 1.71 24.09 0.86
N THR A 293 2.64 24.78 0.21
CA THR A 293 4.08 24.45 0.22
C THR A 293 4.68 24.50 1.63
N GLU A 294 4.26 25.46 2.46
CA GLU A 294 4.70 25.58 3.85
C GLU A 294 4.24 24.37 4.67
N ARG A 295 2.98 23.96 4.46
CA ARG A 295 2.43 22.79 5.14
C ARG A 295 3.15 21.51 4.72
N MET A 296 3.41 21.32 3.43
CA MET A 296 4.17 20.17 2.92
C MET A 296 5.60 20.16 3.47
N THR A 297 6.27 21.31 3.52
CA THR A 297 7.60 21.44 4.11
C THR A 297 7.59 21.07 5.59
N GLN A 298 6.57 21.49 6.34
CA GLN A 298 6.39 21.10 7.74
C GLN A 298 6.26 19.58 7.88
N ILE A 299 5.42 18.93 7.04
CA ILE A 299 5.24 17.48 7.05
C ILE A 299 6.57 16.78 6.78
N CYS A 300 7.36 17.24 5.81
CA CYS A 300 8.69 16.69 5.53
C CYS A 300 9.60 16.76 6.76
N ARG A 301 9.60 17.86 7.51
CA ARG A 301 10.40 17.99 8.75
C ARG A 301 9.95 17.05 9.86
N GLU A 302 8.66 16.73 9.91
CA GLU A 302 8.09 15.84 10.91
C GLU A 302 8.31 14.35 10.55
N VAL A 303 8.19 13.99 9.26
CA VAL A 303 8.24 12.61 8.77
C VAL A 303 9.67 12.17 8.49
N PHE A 304 10.48 12.99 7.81
CA PHE A 304 11.85 12.61 7.39
C PHE A 304 12.86 12.87 8.50
N ARG A 305 12.90 11.94 9.44
CA ARG A 305 13.87 11.92 10.56
C ARG A 305 14.68 10.63 10.49
N GLN A 306 15.96 10.69 10.85
CA GLN A 306 16.82 9.50 10.90
C GLN A 306 16.19 8.35 11.70
N SER A 307 15.51 8.68 12.80
CA SER A 307 14.82 7.69 13.66
C SER A 307 13.67 6.98 12.97
N ASN A 308 13.09 7.58 11.92
CA ASN A 308 11.98 7.04 11.15
C ASN A 308 12.41 6.26 9.90
N ILE A 309 13.72 6.17 9.63
CA ILE A 309 14.22 5.41 8.48
C ILE A 309 14.49 3.96 8.86
N LEU A 310 13.91 3.05 8.07
CA LEU A 310 14.31 1.66 7.97
C LEU A 310 14.98 1.43 6.63
N LEU A 311 16.27 1.11 6.63
CA LEU A 311 17.05 0.77 5.43
C LEU A 311 17.30 -0.74 5.40
N THR A 312 16.82 -1.39 4.36
CA THR A 312 17.11 -2.80 4.11
C THR A 312 17.85 -2.97 2.80
N ILE A 313 18.81 -3.89 2.77
CA ILE A 313 19.69 -4.10 1.62
C ILE A 313 19.79 -5.60 1.35
N LYS A 314 19.62 -5.99 0.10
CA LYS A 314 20.14 -7.27 -0.42
C LYS A 314 21.47 -6.99 -1.10
N GLY A 315 22.52 -7.72 -0.71
CA GLY A 315 23.85 -7.51 -1.26
C GLY A 315 24.89 -8.46 -0.64
N LYS A 316 26.16 -8.36 -1.05
CA LYS A 316 27.22 -9.14 -0.43
C LYS A 316 27.45 -8.64 1.00
N LYS A 317 26.79 -9.27 1.98
CA LYS A 317 26.74 -8.84 3.39
C LYS A 317 28.11 -8.43 3.98
N LYS A 318 29.17 -9.16 3.65
CA LYS A 318 30.55 -8.87 4.12
C LYS A 318 31.16 -7.60 3.50
N LYS A 319 30.57 -7.08 2.40
CA LYS A 319 31.04 -5.88 1.67
C LYS A 319 30.20 -4.65 1.98
N VAL A 320 29.11 -4.79 2.74
CA VAL A 320 28.25 -3.66 3.12
C VAL A 320 28.70 -3.13 4.47
N ASP A 321 29.25 -1.94 4.46
CA ASP A 321 29.64 -1.19 5.65
C ASP A 321 28.42 -0.49 6.26
N LYS A 322 27.90 -1.05 7.35
CA LYS A 322 26.73 -0.49 8.06
C LYS A 322 27.07 0.79 8.83
N GLU A 323 28.31 0.97 9.26
CA GLU A 323 28.72 2.18 9.97
C GLU A 323 28.74 3.37 9.02
N ARG A 324 29.27 3.18 7.80
CA ARG A 324 29.20 4.20 6.74
C ARG A 324 27.76 4.56 6.41
N LEU A 325 26.89 3.57 6.21
CA LEU A 325 25.46 3.82 5.97
C LEU A 325 24.79 4.55 7.14
N SER A 326 25.10 4.16 8.38
CA SER A 326 24.56 4.83 9.56
C SER A 326 24.99 6.31 9.61
N LYS A 327 26.25 6.61 9.27
CA LYS A 327 26.74 7.99 9.19
C LYS A 327 25.96 8.79 8.14
N ILE A 328 25.71 8.22 6.95
CA ILE A 328 24.91 8.86 5.90
C ILE A 328 23.48 9.13 6.42
N LEU A 329 22.82 8.13 6.98
CA LEU A 329 21.46 8.30 7.49
C LEU A 329 21.37 9.34 8.62
N CYS A 330 22.38 9.40 9.49
CA CYS A 330 22.44 10.37 10.59
C CYS A 330 22.61 11.84 10.12
N THR A 331 22.93 12.08 8.86
CA THR A 331 22.99 13.45 8.32
C THR A 331 21.60 14.01 7.99
N LEU A 332 20.54 13.23 8.10
CA LEU A 332 19.17 13.66 7.79
C LEU A 332 18.60 14.65 8.84
N ASP A 333 19.06 14.59 10.08
CA ASP A 333 18.62 15.48 11.18
C ASP A 333 19.61 16.60 11.47
#